data_994029e027cf5018f20cca32c7819e85
#
_entry.id   994029e027cf5018f20cca32c7819e85
#
_cell.length_a   1.000
_cell.length_b   1.000
_cell.length_c   1.000
_cell.angle_alpha   90.00
_cell.angle_beta   90.00
_cell.angle_gamma   90.00
#
_symmetry.space_group_name_H-M   'P 1'
#
loop_
_entity.id
_entity.type
_entity.pdbx_description
1 polymer ?
#
loop_
_entity_poly.entity_id
_entity_poly.type
_entity_poly.pdbx_seq_one_letter_code
_entity_poly.pdbx_strand_id
1 'polypeptide(L)'
;MCAILLTVSSAFCGTAFAAPLQGTEKAAVSAESAFHVDSSRWNYDKDNDIYYQIGLVYCKNPAASEYESLSVYVPGTYMKGTPNADGTYTCQISDKGKVGEYTARTAPVIMPVNTGGYAAQKAPSSYAPKGLNTYLSQGFVYVFAGCRGRDNGTNPDGTTFDGGALWGVTDLKAAVRYLRYNDSFLPGNKERIFTFGHSGGGAQSALMGATGDSELYRPYLDSIGALMKDDQGRELSDAIDGAMAWCPITNLTQADLSYEWMMGQFSTDGTRAYGTWTRSLSRDMARAYADSLNAMGLTDEKGRKLILSPSSKGIYMAGSYYDYMKKTIETSLNHFLSDTTFPLTTGQNDFMVDGAFPGQSSRDVTPLPMSPNGLPLQMPKEELHTYNSAKEYIDALNGEDPWISYDEKTNTASISSIEAFVVHMKQASKAVGAFDDLQKAQAENRLFGNGKDNALHFDGQMTFLMEKRKDTYKNYSDYDDSIRRAYEGDMNNEDALHTPSLARQLMYDPMTFVLVPEGEKKPSTLARHWRIHTGISQGDTSLNTEMNLALALKGRSDVDDVDFATVWNKKHTLAERTGSSIDNFIAWVKKSTEAEDQKK
;
A
#
# COMPACT_ATOMS: atom_id res chain seq x y z
N MET A 1 26.41 5.45 -5.67
CA MET A 1 24.99 5.06 -5.66
C MET A 1 24.05 6.24 -5.41
N CYS A 2 24.41 7.24 -4.61
CA CYS A 2 23.65 8.50 -4.50
C CYS A 2 23.51 9.29 -5.83
N ALA A 3 24.40 9.04 -6.80
CA ALA A 3 24.42 9.78 -8.08
C ALA A 3 23.28 9.42 -9.06
N ILE A 4 22.59 8.29 -8.89
CA ILE A 4 21.48 7.90 -9.76
C ILE A 4 20.15 8.57 -9.34
N LEU A 5 19.97 8.84 -8.06
CA LEU A 5 18.79 9.55 -7.56
C LEU A 5 18.81 11.05 -7.91
N LEU A 6 19.99 11.65 -8.07
CA LEU A 6 20.16 13.08 -8.38
C LEU A 6 20.06 13.42 -9.88
N THR A 7 20.17 12.45 -10.80
CA THR A 7 20.13 12.72 -12.25
C THR A 7 18.71 12.66 -12.84
N VAL A 8 17.72 12.10 -12.15
CA VAL A 8 16.34 12.05 -12.65
C VAL A 8 15.62 13.40 -12.52
N SER A 9 16.02 14.26 -11.57
CA SER A 9 15.40 15.59 -11.41
C SER A 9 15.83 16.63 -12.44
N SER A 10 16.90 16.38 -13.22
CA SER A 10 17.41 17.32 -14.25
C SER A 10 17.07 16.94 -15.70
N ALA A 11 16.50 15.76 -15.94
CA ALA A 11 16.17 15.31 -17.30
C ALA A 11 14.75 15.69 -17.78
N PHE A 12 13.92 16.26 -16.91
CA PHE A 12 12.54 16.68 -17.23
C PHE A 12 12.40 18.15 -17.67
N CYS A 13 13.49 18.84 -17.94
CA CYS A 13 13.45 20.23 -18.42
C CYS A 13 13.84 20.30 -19.90
N GLY A 14 12.85 20.18 -20.79
CA GLY A 14 13.05 20.55 -22.18
C GLY A 14 12.32 19.75 -23.26
N THR A 15 11.00 19.75 -23.26
CA THR A 15 10.25 19.65 -24.51
C THR A 15 9.19 20.75 -24.54
N ALA A 16 9.32 21.63 -25.50
CA ALA A 16 8.41 22.73 -25.74
C ALA A 16 7.02 22.18 -26.12
N PHE A 17 6.04 22.42 -25.25
CA PHE A 17 4.64 22.20 -25.59
C PHE A 17 4.16 23.27 -26.56
N ALA A 18 3.50 22.87 -27.63
CA ALA A 18 2.79 23.74 -28.55
C ALA A 18 1.72 24.56 -27.79
N ALA A 19 1.64 25.84 -28.08
CA ALA A 19 0.68 26.76 -27.49
C ALA A 19 -0.77 26.28 -27.71
N PRO A 20 -1.66 26.38 -26.72
CA PRO A 20 -3.07 26.08 -26.92
C PRO A 20 -3.71 27.15 -27.80
N LEU A 21 -4.49 26.70 -28.77
CA LEU A 21 -5.36 27.54 -29.59
C LEU A 21 -6.36 28.29 -28.68
N GLN A 22 -6.34 29.60 -28.75
CA GLN A 22 -7.36 30.45 -28.13
C GLN A 22 -8.73 30.18 -28.77
N GLY A 23 -9.63 29.64 -27.97
CA GLY A 23 -11.01 29.46 -28.37
C GLY A 23 -11.86 28.87 -27.24
N THR A 24 -12.69 29.72 -26.64
CA THR A 24 -13.88 29.36 -25.85
C THR A 24 -13.73 29.16 -24.32
N GLU A 25 -13.48 30.22 -23.57
CA GLU A 25 -13.68 30.26 -22.11
C GLU A 25 -15.14 30.03 -21.66
N LYS A 26 -16.13 30.32 -22.51
CA LYS A 26 -17.55 30.10 -22.16
C LYS A 26 -18.05 28.66 -22.27
N ALA A 27 -17.33 27.80 -23.01
CA ALA A 27 -17.68 26.37 -23.12
C ALA A 27 -17.09 25.54 -21.98
N ALA A 28 -15.96 25.96 -21.41
CA ALA A 28 -15.30 25.27 -20.30
C ALA A 28 -16.10 25.32 -18.99
N VAL A 29 -16.69 26.47 -18.67
CA VAL A 29 -17.52 26.65 -17.45
C VAL A 29 -18.79 25.77 -17.47
N SER A 30 -19.37 25.52 -18.64
CA SER A 30 -20.56 24.65 -18.76
C SER A 30 -20.23 23.15 -18.67
N ALA A 31 -18.99 22.75 -18.98
CA ALA A 31 -18.57 21.35 -18.92
C ALA A 31 -18.15 20.91 -17.49
N GLU A 32 -17.61 21.81 -16.69
CA GLU A 32 -17.20 21.52 -15.30
C GLU A 32 -18.41 21.40 -14.35
N SER A 33 -19.48 22.14 -14.58
CA SER A 33 -20.74 21.99 -13.80
C SER A 33 -21.35 20.58 -13.89
N ALA A 34 -20.97 19.78 -14.89
CA ALA A 34 -21.43 18.40 -15.03
C ALA A 34 -20.85 17.43 -13.99
N PHE A 35 -19.80 17.85 -13.24
CA PHE A 35 -19.16 17.03 -12.18
C PHE A 35 -19.65 17.36 -10.78
N HIS A 36 -20.58 18.30 -10.62
CA HIS A 36 -21.25 18.51 -9.34
C HIS A 36 -22.15 17.32 -9.00
N VAL A 37 -22.11 16.92 -7.74
CA VAL A 37 -23.07 15.96 -7.20
C VAL A 37 -24.48 16.51 -7.34
N ASP A 38 -25.36 15.75 -7.98
CA ASP A 38 -26.76 16.14 -8.12
C ASP A 38 -27.49 16.00 -6.78
N SER A 39 -27.73 17.12 -6.14
CA SER A 39 -28.43 17.18 -4.85
C SER A 39 -29.84 16.63 -4.88
N SER A 40 -30.46 16.51 -6.07
CA SER A 40 -31.83 16.01 -6.24
C SER A 40 -31.91 14.49 -6.41
N ARG A 41 -30.77 13.77 -6.44
CA ARG A 41 -30.71 12.34 -6.79
C ARG A 41 -30.13 11.47 -5.71
N TRP A 42 -30.31 11.83 -4.45
CA TRP A 42 -29.91 10.96 -3.35
C TRP A 42 -30.89 9.80 -3.19
N ASN A 43 -30.36 8.64 -2.85
CA ASN A 43 -31.15 7.51 -2.37
C ASN A 43 -31.10 7.48 -0.84
N TYR A 44 -32.13 6.90 -0.21
CA TYR A 44 -32.21 6.80 1.24
C TYR A 44 -32.68 5.41 1.68
N ASP A 45 -31.81 4.73 2.38
CA ASP A 45 -32.11 3.50 3.12
C ASP A 45 -32.67 3.88 4.50
N LYS A 46 -33.99 3.74 4.67
CA LYS A 46 -34.69 4.11 5.91
C LYS A 46 -34.38 3.15 7.07
N ASP A 47 -34.09 1.89 6.75
CA ASP A 47 -33.88 0.86 7.75
C ASP A 47 -32.51 1.02 8.42
N ASN A 48 -31.52 1.49 7.65
CA ASN A 48 -30.15 1.71 8.10
C ASN A 48 -29.81 3.18 8.36
N ASP A 49 -30.74 4.11 8.07
CA ASP A 49 -30.53 5.58 8.16
C ASP A 49 -29.32 6.05 7.35
N ILE A 50 -29.25 5.65 6.06
CA ILE A 50 -28.13 5.96 5.15
C ILE A 50 -28.63 6.69 3.91
N TYR A 51 -28.09 7.90 3.66
CA TYR A 51 -28.16 8.50 2.33
C TYR A 51 -26.96 8.06 1.49
N TYR A 52 -27.19 7.81 0.18
CA TYR A 52 -26.12 7.37 -0.70
C TYR A 52 -26.32 7.79 -2.14
N GLN A 53 -25.20 7.94 -2.86
CA GLN A 53 -25.16 8.00 -4.33
C GLN A 53 -24.10 7.01 -4.84
N ILE A 54 -24.40 6.37 -5.98
CA ILE A 54 -23.57 5.35 -6.61
C ILE A 54 -23.27 5.76 -8.04
N GLY A 55 -22.05 5.45 -8.53
CA GLY A 55 -21.65 5.67 -9.92
C GLY A 55 -21.30 7.12 -10.23
N LEU A 56 -20.80 7.86 -9.25
CA LEU A 56 -20.30 9.22 -9.44
C LEU A 56 -18.96 9.18 -10.17
N VAL A 57 -18.94 9.51 -11.46
CA VAL A 57 -17.71 9.53 -12.28
C VAL A 57 -16.84 10.70 -11.86
N TYR A 58 -15.59 10.44 -11.48
CA TYR A 58 -14.68 11.42 -10.88
C TYR A 58 -13.67 12.04 -11.86
N CYS A 59 -13.67 11.66 -13.12
CA CYS A 59 -12.78 12.21 -14.16
C CYS A 59 -13.51 12.39 -15.50
N LYS A 60 -12.99 13.26 -16.36
CA LYS A 60 -13.64 13.64 -17.64
C LYS A 60 -13.50 12.56 -18.72
N ASN A 61 -12.40 11.80 -18.68
CA ASN A 61 -12.02 10.83 -19.70
C ASN A 61 -11.70 9.48 -19.06
N PRO A 62 -12.70 8.78 -18.48
CA PRO A 62 -12.45 7.48 -17.87
C PRO A 62 -11.95 6.49 -18.93
N ALA A 63 -10.80 5.88 -18.69
CA ALA A 63 -10.24 4.85 -19.57
C ALA A 63 -10.96 3.51 -19.38
N ALA A 64 -11.46 3.24 -18.18
CA ALA A 64 -12.17 2.03 -17.80
C ALA A 64 -13.36 2.36 -16.89
N SER A 65 -14.50 2.69 -17.47
CA SER A 65 -15.67 3.28 -16.79
C SER A 65 -16.23 2.46 -15.63
N GLU A 66 -16.04 1.14 -15.61
CA GLU A 66 -16.46 0.30 -14.47
C GLU A 66 -15.54 0.41 -13.24
N TYR A 67 -14.40 1.07 -13.37
CA TYR A 67 -13.46 1.31 -12.27
C TYR A 67 -13.39 2.79 -11.88
N GLU A 68 -13.59 3.70 -12.82
CA GLU A 68 -13.34 5.13 -12.63
C GLU A 68 -14.58 5.91 -12.20
N SER A 69 -15.24 5.41 -11.17
CA SER A 69 -16.33 6.08 -10.47
C SER A 69 -16.28 5.78 -8.97
N LEU A 70 -17.09 6.47 -8.17
CA LEU A 70 -17.16 6.26 -6.74
C LEU A 70 -18.61 6.24 -6.23
N SER A 71 -18.76 5.75 -5.01
CA SER A 71 -20.02 5.81 -4.26
C SER A 71 -19.77 6.48 -2.92
N VAL A 72 -20.74 7.27 -2.48
CA VAL A 72 -20.70 7.98 -1.20
C VAL A 72 -21.85 7.51 -0.32
N TYR A 73 -21.55 7.20 0.93
CA TYR A 73 -22.49 6.78 1.95
C TYR A 73 -22.35 7.69 3.16
N VAL A 74 -23.45 8.25 3.63
CA VAL A 74 -23.46 9.22 4.73
C VAL A 74 -24.52 8.89 5.77
N PRO A 75 -24.27 9.14 7.06
CA PRO A 75 -25.30 9.03 8.11
C PRO A 75 -26.51 9.90 7.77
N GLY A 76 -27.73 9.38 7.94
CA GLY A 76 -28.96 10.09 7.62
C GLY A 76 -29.06 11.44 8.32
N THR A 77 -28.59 11.52 9.55
CA THR A 77 -28.54 12.74 10.37
C THR A 77 -27.78 13.90 9.70
N TYR A 78 -26.80 13.60 8.80
CA TYR A 78 -26.01 14.63 8.10
C TYR A 78 -26.73 15.29 6.95
N MET A 79 -27.90 14.80 6.56
CA MET A 79 -28.66 15.29 5.43
C MET A 79 -30.08 15.71 5.85
N LYS A 80 -30.63 16.67 5.11
CA LYS A 80 -32.06 17.03 5.14
C LYS A 80 -32.61 16.69 3.78
N GLY A 81 -33.31 15.56 3.68
CA GLY A 81 -33.86 15.05 2.42
C GLY A 81 -35.36 15.34 2.32
N THR A 82 -35.80 15.82 1.15
CA THR A 82 -37.19 15.90 0.74
C THR A 82 -37.44 14.84 -0.33
N PRO A 83 -38.42 13.94 -0.17
CA PRO A 83 -38.68 12.90 -1.14
C PRO A 83 -39.17 13.45 -2.47
N ASN A 84 -38.67 12.90 -3.57
CA ASN A 84 -39.10 13.16 -4.93
C ASN A 84 -40.15 12.14 -5.40
N ALA A 85 -40.85 12.43 -6.49
CA ALA A 85 -41.88 11.56 -7.04
C ALA A 85 -41.32 10.21 -7.59
N ASP A 86 -40.05 10.17 -7.95
CA ASP A 86 -39.36 8.99 -8.48
C ASP A 86 -38.72 8.09 -7.40
N GLY A 87 -38.92 8.43 -6.10
CA GLY A 87 -38.38 7.68 -4.98
C GLY A 87 -36.98 8.12 -4.53
N THR A 88 -36.35 9.05 -5.25
CA THR A 88 -35.11 9.70 -4.81
C THR A 88 -35.40 10.82 -3.81
N TYR A 89 -34.37 11.48 -3.33
CA TYR A 89 -34.47 12.59 -2.39
C TYR A 89 -33.68 13.79 -2.88
N THR A 90 -34.25 14.97 -2.77
CA THR A 90 -33.51 16.22 -2.85
C THR A 90 -32.98 16.56 -1.47
N CYS A 91 -31.65 16.59 -1.37
CA CYS A 91 -30.96 16.71 -0.08
C CYS A 91 -30.12 17.98 0.04
N GLN A 92 -30.04 18.48 1.25
CA GLN A 92 -29.11 19.53 1.69
C GLN A 92 -28.33 19.04 2.89
N ILE A 93 -27.07 19.47 3.04
CA ILE A 93 -26.26 19.15 4.22
C ILE A 93 -26.91 19.77 5.46
N SER A 94 -27.01 18.98 6.53
CA SER A 94 -27.57 19.41 7.79
C SER A 94 -26.54 20.13 8.66
N ASP A 95 -26.73 21.41 8.95
CA ASP A 95 -25.85 22.16 9.86
C ASP A 95 -25.96 21.74 11.32
N LYS A 96 -27.02 21.01 11.68
CA LYS A 96 -27.31 20.57 13.06
C LYS A 96 -27.10 19.07 13.28
N GLY A 97 -26.93 18.32 12.18
CA GLY A 97 -26.76 16.86 12.24
C GLY A 97 -25.44 16.49 12.94
N LYS A 98 -25.55 15.61 13.94
CA LYS A 98 -24.37 15.15 14.70
C LYS A 98 -24.48 13.64 14.95
N VAL A 99 -23.37 12.92 14.79
CA VAL A 99 -23.22 11.52 15.16
C VAL A 99 -21.95 11.40 16.00
N GLY A 100 -22.08 10.95 17.24
CA GLY A 100 -20.98 10.99 18.20
C GLY A 100 -20.45 12.42 18.37
N GLU A 101 -19.18 12.63 18.10
CA GLU A 101 -18.52 13.95 18.21
C GLU A 101 -18.53 14.73 16.91
N TYR A 102 -18.86 14.09 15.78
CA TYR A 102 -18.78 14.67 14.45
C TYR A 102 -20.08 15.27 13.97
N THR A 103 -19.94 16.38 13.26
CA THR A 103 -21.01 17.00 12.46
C THR A 103 -20.81 16.65 10.98
N ALA A 104 -21.80 16.97 10.14
CA ALA A 104 -21.67 16.82 8.70
C ALA A 104 -20.44 17.54 8.09
N ARG A 105 -19.88 18.55 8.77
CA ARG A 105 -18.72 19.33 8.32
C ARG A 105 -17.39 18.93 8.96
N THR A 106 -17.41 18.18 10.07
CA THR A 106 -16.20 17.78 10.79
C THR A 106 -15.90 16.29 10.67
N ALA A 107 -16.85 15.52 10.14
CA ALA A 107 -16.74 14.08 9.98
C ALA A 107 -15.55 13.68 9.11
N PRO A 108 -14.70 12.74 9.56
CA PRO A 108 -13.66 12.19 8.69
C PRO A 108 -14.29 11.42 7.53
N VAL A 109 -13.61 11.46 6.38
CA VAL A 109 -13.93 10.67 5.20
C VAL A 109 -12.99 9.47 5.16
N ILE A 110 -13.53 8.26 5.05
CA ILE A 110 -12.72 7.05 4.98
C ILE A 110 -12.91 6.35 3.64
N MET A 111 -11.81 5.87 3.06
CA MET A 111 -11.75 5.25 1.74
C MET A 111 -11.00 3.92 1.79
N PRO A 112 -11.68 2.77 1.62
CA PRO A 112 -11.01 1.49 1.50
C PRO A 112 -10.25 1.36 0.19
N VAL A 113 -9.10 0.69 0.23
CA VAL A 113 -8.31 0.30 -0.93
C VAL A 113 -8.19 -1.22 -0.94
N ASN A 114 -9.09 -1.88 -1.69
CA ASN A 114 -9.22 -3.34 -1.77
C ASN A 114 -8.60 -3.89 -3.06
N THR A 115 -7.31 -3.66 -3.23
CA THR A 115 -6.54 -4.02 -4.44
C THR A 115 -5.53 -5.13 -4.16
N GLY A 116 -5.99 -6.24 -3.57
CA GLY A 116 -5.14 -7.40 -3.29
C GLY A 116 -4.36 -7.85 -4.53
N GLY A 117 -3.04 -8.08 -4.39
CA GLY A 117 -2.15 -8.36 -5.52
C GLY A 117 -2.17 -7.28 -6.60
N TYR A 118 -2.51 -6.03 -6.25
CA TYR A 118 -2.66 -4.87 -7.16
C TYR A 118 -3.75 -5.04 -8.22
N ALA A 119 -4.73 -5.90 -8.00
CA ALA A 119 -5.88 -6.05 -8.88
C ALA A 119 -6.70 -4.75 -8.92
N ALA A 120 -7.46 -4.55 -9.98
CA ALA A 120 -8.37 -3.42 -10.07
C ALA A 120 -9.48 -3.53 -9.02
N GLN A 121 -9.92 -2.41 -8.48
CA GLN A 121 -11.05 -2.28 -7.57
C GLN A 121 -12.26 -1.75 -8.33
N LYS A 122 -13.29 -2.57 -8.55
CA LYS A 122 -14.52 -2.09 -9.19
C LYS A 122 -15.27 -1.11 -8.29
N ALA A 123 -15.76 -0.04 -8.91
CA ALA A 123 -16.72 0.83 -8.24
C ALA A 123 -18.00 0.05 -7.92
N PRO A 124 -18.71 0.37 -6.81
CA PRO A 124 -19.99 -0.26 -6.51
C PRO A 124 -21.01 0.00 -7.62
N SER A 125 -21.56 -1.07 -8.19
CA SER A 125 -22.62 -1.00 -9.23
C SER A 125 -24.02 -1.04 -8.64
N SER A 126 -24.15 -1.39 -7.36
CA SER A 126 -25.42 -1.47 -6.63
C SER A 126 -25.22 -1.20 -5.14
N TYR A 127 -26.29 -0.81 -4.47
CA TYR A 127 -26.28 -0.57 -3.03
C TYR A 127 -26.12 -1.88 -2.24
N ALA A 128 -25.15 -1.91 -1.35
CA ALA A 128 -24.86 -3.04 -0.46
C ALA A 128 -24.60 -2.52 0.97
N PRO A 129 -25.63 -2.52 1.87
CA PRO A 129 -25.52 -1.88 3.18
C PRO A 129 -24.69 -2.69 4.21
N LYS A 130 -24.41 -3.97 3.95
CA LYS A 130 -23.71 -4.84 4.91
C LYS A 130 -22.39 -4.22 5.36
N GLY A 131 -22.25 -4.00 6.66
CA GLY A 131 -21.04 -3.47 7.28
C GLY A 131 -20.86 -1.95 7.21
N LEU A 132 -21.64 -1.21 6.42
CA LEU A 132 -21.52 0.26 6.33
C LEU A 132 -21.79 0.93 7.68
N ASN A 133 -22.77 0.46 8.42
CA ASN A 133 -23.14 1.03 9.73
C ASN A 133 -22.03 0.91 10.79
N THR A 134 -21.09 0.00 10.62
CA THR A 134 -19.91 -0.07 11.49
C THR A 134 -19.12 1.23 11.50
N TYR A 135 -19.05 1.91 10.37
CA TYR A 135 -18.34 3.19 10.20
C TYR A 135 -19.29 4.39 10.33
N LEU A 136 -20.45 4.33 9.69
CA LEU A 136 -21.39 5.45 9.68
C LEU A 136 -21.96 5.78 11.07
N SER A 137 -22.20 4.77 11.91
CA SER A 137 -22.62 4.96 13.32
C SER A 137 -21.53 5.63 14.18
N GLN A 138 -20.29 5.63 13.73
CA GLN A 138 -19.18 6.37 14.35
C GLN A 138 -19.09 7.83 13.90
N GLY A 139 -19.96 8.22 12.97
CA GLY A 139 -20.02 9.56 12.41
C GLY A 139 -19.10 9.77 11.21
N PHE A 140 -18.51 8.72 10.64
CA PHE A 140 -17.67 8.83 9.46
C PHE A 140 -18.50 8.93 8.19
N VAL A 141 -17.95 9.56 7.16
CA VAL A 141 -18.42 9.47 5.78
C VAL A 141 -17.63 8.37 5.08
N TYR A 142 -18.33 7.44 4.45
CA TYR A 142 -17.70 6.30 3.78
C TYR A 142 -17.76 6.52 2.26
N VAL A 143 -16.60 6.47 1.62
CA VAL A 143 -16.46 6.63 0.16
C VAL A 143 -15.80 5.38 -0.41
N PHE A 144 -16.47 4.71 -1.33
CA PHE A 144 -15.88 3.60 -2.06
C PHE A 144 -15.54 4.06 -3.48
N ALA A 145 -14.28 4.34 -3.76
CA ALA A 145 -13.79 4.70 -5.08
C ALA A 145 -13.28 3.45 -5.81
N GLY A 146 -13.75 3.23 -7.03
CA GLY A 146 -13.12 2.27 -7.93
C GLY A 146 -11.76 2.80 -8.39
N CYS A 147 -10.88 1.91 -8.82
CA CYS A 147 -9.60 2.27 -9.42
C CYS A 147 -9.07 1.13 -10.30
N ARG A 148 -8.33 1.48 -11.34
CA ARG A 148 -7.64 0.51 -12.21
C ARG A 148 -6.55 -0.24 -11.45
N GLY A 149 -6.14 -1.38 -11.99
CA GLY A 149 -5.07 -2.21 -11.45
C GLY A 149 -4.39 -3.02 -12.55
N ARG A 150 -3.55 -3.96 -12.17
CA ARG A 150 -2.76 -4.79 -13.09
C ARG A 150 -3.60 -5.65 -14.06
N ASP A 151 -4.87 -5.87 -13.78
CA ASP A 151 -5.77 -6.78 -14.52
C ASP A 151 -7.20 -6.25 -14.63
N ASN A 152 -7.35 -4.97 -14.95
CA ASN A 152 -8.65 -4.33 -15.17
C ASN A 152 -9.28 -4.61 -16.54
N GLY A 153 -8.84 -5.69 -17.21
CA GLY A 153 -9.48 -6.20 -18.42
C GLY A 153 -8.74 -5.93 -19.72
N THR A 154 -9.46 -6.04 -20.82
CA THR A 154 -8.97 -5.85 -22.18
C THR A 154 -9.79 -4.79 -22.89
N ASN A 155 -9.17 -3.99 -23.71
CA ASN A 155 -9.85 -3.07 -24.61
C ASN A 155 -10.72 -3.83 -25.64
N PRO A 156 -11.73 -3.19 -26.26
CA PRO A 156 -12.55 -3.81 -27.29
C PRO A 156 -11.76 -4.34 -28.50
N ASP A 157 -10.59 -3.78 -28.77
CA ASP A 157 -9.68 -4.22 -29.83
C ASP A 157 -8.79 -5.40 -29.42
N GLY A 158 -8.93 -5.91 -28.20
CA GLY A 158 -8.18 -7.05 -27.67
C GLY A 158 -6.84 -6.67 -27.03
N THR A 159 -6.48 -5.40 -27.00
CA THR A 159 -5.29 -4.94 -26.28
C THR A 159 -5.53 -4.92 -24.76
N THR A 160 -4.47 -5.08 -23.97
CA THR A 160 -4.56 -4.99 -22.51
C THR A 160 -4.64 -3.53 -22.09
N PHE A 161 -5.42 -3.23 -21.05
CA PHE A 161 -5.37 -1.91 -20.43
C PHE A 161 -3.99 -1.64 -19.84
N ASP A 162 -3.54 -0.41 -20.01
CA ASP A 162 -2.35 0.13 -19.32
C ASP A 162 -2.73 0.53 -17.87
N GLY A 163 -3.17 -0.45 -17.09
CA GLY A 163 -3.83 -0.25 -15.80
C GLY A 163 -2.96 -0.55 -14.58
N GLY A 164 -1.67 -0.79 -14.75
CA GLY A 164 -0.76 -1.20 -13.69
C GLY A 164 -0.26 -0.06 -12.79
N ALA A 165 1.04 -0.01 -12.59
CA ALA A 165 1.70 1.00 -11.78
C ALA A 165 1.35 2.41 -12.23
N LEU A 166 1.09 3.28 -11.27
CA LEU A 166 0.63 4.67 -11.31
C LEU A 166 -0.87 4.84 -11.56
N TRP A 167 -1.51 4.08 -12.45
CA TRP A 167 -2.91 4.32 -12.81
C TRP A 167 -3.89 4.11 -11.66
N GLY A 168 -3.73 3.04 -10.86
CA GLY A 168 -4.60 2.83 -9.69
C GLY A 168 -4.49 3.94 -8.65
N VAL A 169 -3.28 4.42 -8.39
CA VAL A 169 -3.05 5.56 -7.49
C VAL A 169 -3.56 6.87 -8.11
N THR A 170 -3.39 7.06 -9.42
CA THR A 170 -3.94 8.21 -10.15
C THR A 170 -5.45 8.31 -10.03
N ASP A 171 -6.14 7.18 -10.17
CA ASP A 171 -7.59 7.09 -10.05
C ASP A 171 -8.06 7.47 -8.64
N LEU A 172 -7.40 6.95 -7.61
CA LEU A 172 -7.69 7.31 -6.21
C LEU A 172 -7.42 8.80 -5.93
N LYS A 173 -6.36 9.38 -6.49
CA LYS A 173 -6.07 10.82 -6.43
C LYS A 173 -7.17 11.65 -7.10
N ALA A 174 -7.63 11.23 -8.28
CA ALA A 174 -8.72 11.88 -8.98
C ALA A 174 -10.03 11.83 -8.16
N ALA A 175 -10.30 10.70 -7.48
CA ALA A 175 -11.44 10.57 -6.56
C ALA A 175 -11.35 11.56 -5.39
N VAL A 176 -10.16 11.73 -4.78
CA VAL A 176 -9.94 12.73 -3.70
C VAL A 176 -10.20 14.16 -4.21
N ARG A 177 -9.70 14.51 -5.41
CA ARG A 177 -9.96 15.81 -6.03
C ARG A 177 -11.45 16.03 -6.31
N TYR A 178 -12.16 15.00 -6.78
CA TYR A 178 -13.61 15.04 -6.98
C TYR A 178 -14.36 15.32 -5.67
N LEU A 179 -13.96 14.68 -4.56
CA LEU A 179 -14.57 14.93 -3.25
C LEU A 179 -14.37 16.39 -2.81
N ARG A 180 -13.20 16.96 -3.02
CA ARG A 180 -12.90 18.37 -2.72
C ARG A 180 -13.62 19.34 -3.63
N TYR A 181 -13.75 19.02 -4.90
CA TYR A 181 -14.56 19.79 -5.84
C TYR A 181 -16.02 19.88 -5.38
N ASN A 182 -16.53 18.82 -4.78
CA ASN A 182 -17.89 18.69 -4.29
C ASN A 182 -18.05 18.99 -2.79
N ASP A 183 -17.15 19.75 -2.18
CA ASP A 183 -17.19 20.02 -0.74
C ASP A 183 -18.50 20.66 -0.27
N SER A 184 -19.11 21.51 -1.08
CA SER A 184 -20.39 22.15 -0.78
C SER A 184 -21.58 21.19 -0.83
N PHE A 185 -21.48 20.07 -1.55
CA PHE A 185 -22.57 19.14 -1.84
C PHE A 185 -22.49 17.85 -1.04
N LEU A 186 -21.30 17.51 -0.53
CA LEU A 186 -21.03 16.26 0.19
C LEU A 186 -20.69 16.53 1.66
N PRO A 187 -21.31 15.82 2.62
CA PRO A 187 -20.84 15.81 4.01
C PRO A 187 -19.41 15.29 4.12
N GLY A 188 -18.78 15.55 5.24
CA GLY A 188 -17.41 15.15 5.56
C GLY A 188 -16.41 16.29 5.41
N ASN A 189 -15.39 16.29 6.24
CA ASN A 189 -14.24 17.19 6.15
C ASN A 189 -13.23 16.63 5.17
N LYS A 190 -13.05 17.26 4.01
CA LYS A 190 -12.14 16.79 2.94
C LYS A 190 -10.66 17.03 3.24
N GLU A 191 -10.35 17.71 4.36
CA GLU A 191 -8.98 17.74 4.90
C GLU A 191 -8.70 16.53 5.80
N ARG A 192 -9.73 15.74 6.17
CA ARG A 192 -9.67 14.55 7.02
C ARG A 192 -10.02 13.30 6.22
N ILE A 193 -9.27 13.03 5.16
CA ILE A 193 -9.43 11.83 4.33
C ILE A 193 -8.43 10.77 4.78
N PHE A 194 -8.93 9.57 5.10
CA PHE A 194 -8.13 8.43 5.55
C PHE A 194 -8.32 7.28 4.57
N THR A 195 -7.22 6.72 4.06
CA THR A 195 -7.23 5.49 3.28
C THR A 195 -6.79 4.30 4.13
N PHE A 196 -7.29 3.12 3.80
CA PHE A 196 -6.88 1.89 4.49
C PHE A 196 -6.93 0.70 3.53
N GLY A 197 -5.93 -0.17 3.61
CA GLY A 197 -5.84 -1.33 2.73
C GLY A 197 -4.90 -2.41 3.24
N HIS A 198 -4.97 -3.57 2.60
CA HIS A 198 -4.15 -4.73 2.91
C HIS A 198 -3.36 -5.16 1.67
N SER A 199 -2.14 -5.69 1.85
CA SER A 199 -1.32 -6.22 0.76
C SER A 199 -1.06 -5.17 -0.34
N GLY A 200 -1.42 -5.43 -1.58
CA GLY A 200 -1.38 -4.44 -2.67
C GLY A 200 -2.21 -3.19 -2.38
N GLY A 201 -3.37 -3.34 -1.69
CA GLY A 201 -4.17 -2.21 -1.22
C GLY A 201 -3.47 -1.42 -0.12
N GLY A 202 -2.73 -2.09 0.76
CA GLY A 202 -1.86 -1.45 1.74
C GLY A 202 -0.75 -0.63 1.08
N ALA A 203 -0.15 -1.16 0.01
CA ALA A 203 0.84 -0.44 -0.78
C ALA A 203 0.26 0.83 -1.42
N GLN A 204 -0.92 0.73 -2.02
CA GLN A 204 -1.59 1.90 -2.61
C GLN A 204 -2.06 2.90 -1.56
N SER A 205 -2.52 2.45 -0.39
CA SER A 205 -2.82 3.35 0.74
C SER A 205 -1.56 4.10 1.20
N ALA A 206 -0.41 3.41 1.31
CA ALA A 206 0.86 4.05 1.63
C ALA A 206 1.30 5.05 0.54
N LEU A 207 1.09 4.72 -0.74
CA LEU A 207 1.37 5.65 -1.84
C LEU A 207 0.46 6.88 -1.80
N MET A 208 -0.83 6.72 -1.53
CA MET A 208 -1.73 7.86 -1.34
C MET A 208 -1.23 8.79 -0.22
N GLY A 209 -0.78 8.22 0.89
CA GLY A 209 -0.19 8.99 1.99
C GLY A 209 1.14 9.66 1.66
N ALA A 210 1.94 9.08 0.77
CA ALA A 210 3.28 9.57 0.45
C ALA A 210 3.33 10.57 -0.71
N THR A 211 2.35 10.53 -1.63
CA THR A 211 2.45 11.19 -2.94
C THR A 211 1.47 12.35 -3.14
N GLY A 212 0.87 12.89 -2.07
CA GLY A 212 -0.08 14.00 -2.16
C GLY A 212 0.49 15.18 -2.94
N ASP A 213 -0.27 15.69 -3.90
CA ASP A 213 0.07 16.85 -4.75
C ASP A 213 1.40 16.73 -5.51
N SER A 214 1.89 15.50 -5.72
CA SER A 214 3.14 15.32 -6.45
C SER A 214 2.97 15.65 -7.93
N GLU A 215 3.84 16.54 -8.42
CA GLU A 215 3.89 16.92 -9.84
C GLU A 215 4.21 15.73 -10.77
N LEU A 216 4.81 14.65 -10.24
CA LEU A 216 5.09 13.44 -11.02
C LEU A 216 3.80 12.74 -11.48
N TYR A 217 2.72 12.85 -10.72
CA TYR A 217 1.40 12.29 -11.08
C TYR A 217 0.56 13.21 -11.96
N ARG A 218 0.95 14.47 -12.14
CA ARG A 218 0.17 15.46 -12.90
C ARG A 218 -0.12 15.02 -14.34
N PRO A 219 0.85 14.51 -15.12
CA PRO A 219 0.56 14.06 -16.49
C PRO A 219 -0.50 12.94 -16.55
N TYR A 220 -0.50 12.06 -15.54
CA TYR A 220 -1.49 10.98 -15.44
C TYR A 220 -2.88 11.52 -15.08
N LEU A 221 -2.97 12.43 -14.12
CA LEU A 221 -4.21 13.11 -13.74
C LEU A 221 -4.79 13.91 -14.92
N ASP A 222 -3.95 14.65 -15.65
CA ASP A 222 -4.36 15.41 -16.81
C ASP A 222 -4.90 14.51 -17.94
N SER A 223 -4.29 13.35 -18.17
CA SER A 223 -4.68 12.41 -19.23
C SER A 223 -6.09 11.83 -19.04
N ILE A 224 -6.49 11.54 -17.79
CA ILE A 224 -7.85 11.10 -17.46
C ILE A 224 -8.82 12.27 -17.27
N GLY A 225 -8.35 13.50 -17.40
CA GLY A 225 -9.16 14.69 -17.16
C GLY A 225 -9.65 14.80 -15.72
N ALA A 226 -8.78 14.53 -14.74
CA ALA A 226 -9.07 14.75 -13.33
C ALA A 226 -9.38 16.24 -13.07
N LEU A 227 -10.19 16.50 -12.05
CA LEU A 227 -10.53 17.87 -11.67
C LEU A 227 -9.31 18.51 -10.97
N MET A 228 -8.64 19.41 -11.67
CA MET A 228 -7.42 20.06 -11.15
C MET A 228 -7.74 21.33 -10.37
N LYS A 229 -8.87 22.00 -10.68
CA LYS A 229 -9.29 23.27 -10.07
C LYS A 229 -10.77 23.24 -9.69
N ASP A 230 -11.11 24.03 -8.69
CA ASP A 230 -12.51 24.30 -8.34
C ASP A 230 -13.12 25.37 -9.26
N ASP A 231 -14.41 25.67 -9.05
CA ASP A 231 -15.17 26.69 -9.83
C ASP A 231 -14.61 28.11 -9.68
N GLN A 232 -13.80 28.36 -8.67
CA GLN A 232 -13.11 29.63 -8.46
C GLN A 232 -11.71 29.67 -9.05
N GLY A 233 -11.28 28.57 -9.72
CA GLY A 233 -9.96 28.42 -10.32
C GLY A 233 -8.84 28.12 -9.32
N ARG A 234 -9.17 27.75 -8.07
CA ARG A 234 -8.18 27.34 -7.05
C ARG A 234 -7.77 25.89 -7.29
N GLU A 235 -6.48 25.60 -7.17
CA GLU A 235 -5.97 24.24 -7.30
C GLU A 235 -6.62 23.31 -6.26
N LEU A 236 -7.03 22.13 -6.71
CA LEU A 236 -7.53 21.06 -5.85
C LEU A 236 -6.38 20.16 -5.46
N SER A 237 -6.27 19.85 -4.19
CA SER A 237 -5.28 18.91 -3.67
C SER A 237 -5.78 17.46 -3.75
N ASP A 238 -4.86 16.49 -3.88
CA ASP A 238 -5.12 15.07 -3.68
C ASP A 238 -4.42 14.49 -2.44
N ALA A 239 -3.78 15.34 -1.62
CA ALA A 239 -3.19 14.92 -0.36
C ALA A 239 -4.26 14.37 0.58
N ILE A 240 -3.93 13.33 1.33
CA ILE A 240 -4.81 12.74 2.35
C ILE A 240 -4.23 12.99 3.75
N ASP A 241 -5.03 12.81 4.76
CA ASP A 241 -4.66 13.08 6.15
C ASP A 241 -4.04 11.87 6.84
N GLY A 242 -4.54 10.67 6.54
CA GLY A 242 -4.03 9.46 7.13
C GLY A 242 -4.01 8.25 6.20
N ALA A 243 -2.98 7.43 6.34
CA ALA A 243 -2.80 6.19 5.60
C ALA A 243 -2.63 4.99 6.55
N MET A 244 -3.56 4.04 6.47
CA MET A 244 -3.46 2.74 7.15
C MET A 244 -3.07 1.66 6.15
N ALA A 245 -2.03 0.89 6.48
CA ALA A 245 -1.51 -0.18 5.65
C ALA A 245 -1.28 -1.46 6.48
N TRP A 246 -2.06 -2.51 6.19
CA TRP A 246 -1.80 -3.85 6.73
C TRP A 246 -0.96 -4.66 5.75
N CYS A 247 0.14 -5.21 6.20
CA CYS A 247 1.07 -6.05 5.41
C CYS A 247 1.32 -5.47 4.01
N PRO A 248 1.68 -4.18 3.86
CA PRO A 248 1.83 -3.57 2.55
C PRO A 248 2.96 -4.22 1.76
N ILE A 249 2.68 -4.60 0.51
CA ILE A 249 3.70 -5.02 -0.45
C ILE A 249 4.19 -3.76 -1.17
N THR A 250 5.20 -3.11 -0.60
CA THR A 250 5.65 -1.76 -1.00
C THR A 250 7.17 -1.66 -1.00
N ASN A 251 7.71 -0.46 -1.23
CA ASN A 251 9.15 -0.18 -1.32
C ASN A 251 9.84 -1.05 -2.38
N LEU A 252 9.20 -1.18 -3.54
CA LEU A 252 9.62 -2.10 -4.61
C LEU A 252 11.01 -1.77 -5.20
N THR A 253 11.56 -0.58 -4.92
CA THR A 253 12.95 -0.24 -5.29
C THR A 253 13.99 -1.01 -4.46
N GLN A 254 13.60 -1.60 -3.33
CA GLN A 254 14.48 -2.31 -2.40
C GLN A 254 13.93 -3.68 -1.98
N ALA A 255 12.71 -4.01 -2.39
CA ALA A 255 12.00 -5.19 -1.88
C ALA A 255 12.76 -6.50 -2.17
N ASP A 256 13.25 -6.69 -3.38
CA ASP A 256 14.04 -7.86 -3.77
C ASP A 256 15.36 -7.95 -2.99
N LEU A 257 16.08 -6.83 -2.89
CA LEU A 257 17.35 -6.79 -2.15
C LEU A 257 17.16 -7.08 -0.66
N SER A 258 16.12 -6.50 -0.08
CA SER A 258 15.79 -6.66 1.34
C SER A 258 15.33 -8.08 1.66
N TYR A 259 14.61 -8.71 0.73
CA TYR A 259 14.20 -10.11 0.84
C TYR A 259 15.41 -11.05 0.90
N GLU A 260 16.38 -10.81 0.01
CA GLU A 260 17.61 -11.63 -0.02
C GLU A 260 18.50 -11.37 1.20
N TRP A 261 18.56 -10.14 1.71
CA TRP A 261 19.32 -9.86 2.92
C TRP A 261 18.70 -10.49 4.17
N MET A 262 17.39 -10.35 4.36
CA MET A 262 16.75 -10.83 5.59
C MET A 262 16.53 -12.34 5.57
N MET A 263 16.12 -12.91 4.44
CA MET A 263 15.65 -14.29 4.35
C MET A 263 16.45 -15.14 3.37
N GLY A 264 16.68 -14.66 2.16
CA GLY A 264 17.27 -15.44 1.08
C GLY A 264 18.67 -15.95 1.37
N GLN A 265 19.52 -15.16 2.08
CA GLN A 265 20.87 -15.58 2.40
C GLN A 265 20.96 -16.84 3.30
N PHE A 266 19.87 -17.19 3.99
CA PHE A 266 19.79 -18.38 4.87
C PHE A 266 19.13 -19.58 4.19
N SER A 267 18.60 -19.42 2.98
CA SER A 267 18.07 -20.53 2.18
C SER A 267 19.16 -21.16 1.32
N THR A 268 19.07 -22.48 1.13
CA THR A 268 19.99 -23.27 0.30
C THR A 268 19.28 -24.11 -0.76
N ASP A 269 17.99 -23.86 -0.97
CA ASP A 269 17.12 -24.65 -1.83
C ASP A 269 16.71 -23.88 -3.09
N GLY A 270 16.18 -24.59 -4.06
CA GLY A 270 15.61 -24.01 -5.30
C GLY A 270 16.62 -23.10 -6.00
N THR A 271 16.22 -21.87 -6.26
CA THR A 271 17.08 -20.86 -6.92
C THR A 271 18.28 -20.42 -6.05
N ARG A 272 18.31 -20.80 -4.77
CA ARG A 272 19.43 -20.53 -3.84
C ARG A 272 20.29 -21.75 -3.56
N ALA A 273 20.13 -22.84 -4.35
CA ALA A 273 20.95 -24.04 -4.23
C ALA A 273 22.43 -23.74 -4.48
N TYR A 274 23.31 -24.51 -3.82
CA TYR A 274 24.75 -24.37 -4.01
C TYR A 274 25.14 -24.59 -5.48
N GLY A 275 26.06 -23.77 -5.99
CA GLY A 275 26.58 -23.88 -7.35
C GLY A 275 25.74 -23.22 -8.44
N THR A 276 24.60 -22.57 -8.11
CA THR A 276 23.77 -21.82 -9.07
C THR A 276 24.21 -20.36 -9.18
N TRP A 277 24.07 -19.77 -10.37
CA TRP A 277 24.31 -18.34 -10.57
C TRP A 277 23.31 -17.48 -9.80
N THR A 278 22.07 -17.96 -9.66
CA THR A 278 21.00 -17.28 -8.92
C THR A 278 21.32 -17.16 -7.43
N ARG A 279 21.99 -18.17 -6.84
CA ARG A 279 22.55 -18.04 -5.49
C ARG A 279 23.61 -16.94 -5.41
N SER A 280 24.48 -16.83 -6.43
CA SER A 280 25.47 -15.76 -6.47
C SER A 280 24.79 -14.38 -6.56
N LEU A 281 23.76 -14.26 -7.39
CA LEU A 281 22.92 -13.05 -7.48
C LEU A 281 22.26 -12.73 -6.13
N SER A 282 21.59 -13.69 -5.48
CA SER A 282 20.99 -13.53 -4.15
C SER A 282 21.97 -12.92 -3.13
N ARG A 283 23.19 -13.43 -3.10
CA ARG A 283 24.23 -12.94 -2.19
C ARG A 283 24.73 -11.53 -2.56
N ASP A 284 24.79 -11.20 -3.83
CA ASP A 284 25.14 -9.86 -4.30
C ASP A 284 24.00 -8.87 -3.99
N MET A 285 22.74 -9.28 -4.11
CA MET A 285 21.57 -8.51 -3.70
C MET A 285 21.58 -8.24 -2.18
N ALA A 286 21.85 -9.24 -1.36
CA ALA A 286 21.96 -9.06 0.10
C ALA A 286 23.05 -8.04 0.49
N ARG A 287 24.20 -8.03 -0.22
CA ARG A 287 25.25 -7.00 -0.02
C ARG A 287 24.78 -5.62 -0.48
N ALA A 288 24.16 -5.56 -1.66
CA ALA A 288 23.66 -4.31 -2.20
C ALA A 288 22.59 -3.68 -1.29
N TYR A 289 21.76 -4.52 -0.65
CA TYR A 289 20.81 -4.03 0.36
C TYR A 289 21.53 -3.31 1.51
N ALA A 290 22.57 -3.91 2.08
CA ALA A 290 23.30 -3.29 3.18
C ALA A 290 23.93 -1.95 2.79
N ASP A 291 24.50 -1.87 1.59
CA ASP A 291 25.06 -0.62 1.06
C ASP A 291 23.94 0.44 0.87
N SER A 292 22.81 0.04 0.32
CA SER A 292 21.65 0.92 0.09
C SER A 292 21.06 1.41 1.42
N LEU A 293 20.84 0.50 2.39
CA LEU A 293 20.33 0.86 3.71
C LEU A 293 21.24 1.89 4.40
N ASN A 294 22.55 1.65 4.39
CA ASN A 294 23.50 2.56 5.00
C ASN A 294 23.48 3.95 4.35
N ALA A 295 23.14 4.02 3.07
CA ALA A 295 23.00 5.28 2.33
C ALA A 295 21.67 5.99 2.61
N MET A 296 20.61 5.30 3.05
CA MET A 296 19.31 5.92 3.38
C MET A 296 19.39 6.88 4.57
N GLY A 297 20.37 6.70 5.46
CA GLY A 297 20.53 7.59 6.63
C GLY A 297 19.45 7.45 7.69
N LEU A 298 18.77 6.31 7.78
CA LEU A 298 17.73 6.04 8.77
C LEU A 298 18.25 6.21 10.20
N THR A 299 17.40 6.69 11.08
CA THR A 299 17.71 6.88 12.50
C THR A 299 16.67 6.18 13.39
N ASP A 300 17.07 5.84 14.60
CA ASP A 300 16.14 5.43 15.64
C ASP A 300 15.43 6.65 16.29
N GLU A 301 14.57 6.39 17.26
CA GLU A 301 13.78 7.40 18.00
C GLU A 301 14.64 8.38 18.81
N LYS A 302 15.94 8.11 18.95
CA LYS A 302 16.94 8.97 19.61
C LYS A 302 17.83 9.72 18.62
N GLY A 303 17.52 9.63 17.32
CA GLY A 303 18.32 10.24 16.25
C GLY A 303 19.66 9.54 15.97
N ARG A 304 19.88 8.32 16.49
CA ARG A 304 21.12 7.57 16.23
C ARG A 304 21.02 6.86 14.89
N LYS A 305 22.04 6.99 14.06
CA LYS A 305 22.09 6.34 12.75
C LYS A 305 22.00 4.82 12.88
N LEU A 306 21.16 4.24 12.03
CA LEU A 306 21.00 2.80 11.88
C LEU A 306 21.82 2.33 10.69
N ILE A 307 22.82 1.49 10.94
CA ILE A 307 23.74 0.97 9.94
C ILE A 307 23.89 -0.55 10.06
N LEU A 308 24.12 -1.20 8.93
CA LEU A 308 24.55 -2.59 8.83
C LEU A 308 26.06 -2.66 8.72
N SER A 309 26.67 -3.65 9.39
CA SER A 309 28.11 -3.88 9.42
C SER A 309 28.44 -5.32 9.01
N PRO A 310 29.63 -5.58 8.41
CA PRO A 310 30.08 -6.92 8.09
C PRO A 310 30.07 -7.84 9.30
N SER A 311 29.77 -9.13 9.08
CA SER A 311 29.70 -10.14 10.13
C SER A 311 30.18 -11.49 9.62
N SER A 312 30.75 -12.30 10.52
CA SER A 312 31.05 -13.71 10.24
C SER A 312 29.81 -14.63 10.27
N LYS A 313 28.68 -14.14 10.81
CA LYS A 313 27.42 -14.89 10.94
C LYS A 313 26.51 -14.81 9.72
N GLY A 314 26.90 -14.04 8.71
CA GLY A 314 26.13 -13.82 7.49
C GLY A 314 26.49 -12.50 6.82
N ILE A 315 25.81 -12.18 5.74
CA ILE A 315 26.05 -10.97 4.96
C ILE A 315 25.52 -9.78 5.73
N TYR A 316 26.41 -8.97 6.31
CA TYR A 316 26.08 -7.75 7.07
C TYR A 316 25.11 -8.00 8.25
N MET A 317 25.31 -9.11 8.99
CA MET A 317 24.48 -9.48 10.13
C MET A 317 25.03 -8.92 11.46
N ALA A 318 25.32 -7.62 11.47
CA ALA A 318 25.76 -6.86 12.64
C ALA A 318 25.45 -5.37 12.43
N GLY A 319 25.65 -4.56 13.48
CA GLY A 319 25.46 -3.11 13.46
C GLY A 319 24.15 -2.67 14.09
N SER A 320 24.00 -1.33 14.25
CA SER A 320 22.86 -0.76 14.98
C SER A 320 21.50 -1.05 14.32
N TYR A 321 21.45 -1.21 12.99
CA TYR A 321 20.20 -1.61 12.31
C TYR A 321 19.83 -3.06 12.60
N TYR A 322 20.83 -3.98 12.60
CA TYR A 322 20.62 -5.37 12.99
C TYR A 322 20.06 -5.46 14.42
N ASP A 323 20.67 -4.73 15.36
CA ASP A 323 20.25 -4.72 16.75
C ASP A 323 18.83 -4.14 16.90
N TYR A 324 18.50 -3.09 16.14
CA TYR A 324 17.16 -2.48 16.10
C TYR A 324 16.11 -3.48 15.58
N MET A 325 16.37 -4.17 14.48
CA MET A 325 15.48 -5.18 13.94
C MET A 325 15.30 -6.36 14.90
N LYS A 326 16.41 -6.88 15.47
CA LYS A 326 16.35 -7.93 16.48
C LYS A 326 15.45 -7.51 17.66
N LYS A 327 15.63 -6.27 18.14
CA LYS A 327 14.79 -5.70 19.21
C LYS A 327 13.33 -5.57 18.79
N THR A 328 13.05 -5.22 17.55
CA THR A 328 11.68 -5.14 17.01
C THR A 328 11.01 -6.54 17.03
N ILE A 329 11.72 -7.59 16.63
CA ILE A 329 11.24 -8.97 16.69
C ILE A 329 10.97 -9.40 18.15
N GLU A 330 11.91 -9.14 19.06
CA GLU A 330 11.75 -9.43 20.49
C GLU A 330 10.58 -8.65 21.10
N THR A 331 10.40 -7.40 20.71
CA THR A 331 9.27 -6.58 21.16
C THR A 331 7.93 -7.17 20.72
N SER A 332 7.86 -7.64 19.46
CA SER A 332 6.67 -8.33 18.95
C SER A 332 6.32 -9.58 19.75
N LEU A 333 7.31 -10.42 20.05
CA LEU A 333 7.13 -11.61 20.87
C LEU A 333 6.68 -11.25 22.30
N ASN A 334 7.33 -10.27 22.93
CA ASN A 334 6.98 -9.87 24.30
C ASN A 334 5.60 -9.22 24.38
N HIS A 335 5.17 -8.48 23.37
CA HIS A 335 3.80 -8.01 23.25
C HIS A 335 2.81 -9.17 23.16
N PHE A 336 3.10 -10.17 22.34
CA PHE A 336 2.25 -11.35 22.23
C PHE A 336 2.14 -12.10 23.57
N LEU A 337 3.24 -12.30 24.27
CA LEU A 337 3.24 -12.95 25.60
C LEU A 337 2.43 -12.16 26.63
N SER A 338 2.49 -10.84 26.56
CA SER A 338 1.74 -9.94 27.46
C SER A 338 0.24 -9.89 27.13
N ASP A 339 -0.10 -9.90 25.85
CA ASP A 339 -1.47 -9.71 25.36
C ASP A 339 -2.27 -11.04 25.35
N THR A 340 -1.58 -12.20 25.47
CA THR A 340 -2.20 -13.52 25.31
C THR A 340 -2.61 -14.13 26.63
N THR A 341 -3.86 -14.58 26.69
CA THR A 341 -4.35 -15.44 27.77
C THR A 341 -4.30 -16.90 27.32
N PHE A 342 -3.65 -17.74 28.11
CA PHE A 342 -3.60 -19.18 27.87
C PHE A 342 -4.77 -19.91 28.61
N PRO A 343 -5.32 -21.02 28.05
CA PRO A 343 -4.85 -21.73 26.87
C PRO A 343 -5.10 -20.96 25.56
N LEU A 344 -4.12 -21.03 24.65
CA LEU A 344 -4.17 -20.43 23.31
C LEU A 344 -4.32 -21.52 22.26
N THR A 345 -5.29 -21.40 21.36
CA THR A 345 -5.37 -22.22 20.15
C THR A 345 -4.89 -21.42 18.94
N THR A 346 -3.85 -21.91 18.25
CA THR A 346 -3.29 -21.32 17.01
C THR A 346 -3.80 -22.08 15.77
N GLY A 347 -3.52 -21.56 14.58
CA GLY A 347 -3.94 -22.17 13.31
C GLY A 347 -5.27 -21.65 12.78
N GLN A 348 -5.87 -20.64 13.43
CA GLN A 348 -7.00 -19.93 12.85
C GLN A 348 -6.50 -18.90 11.84
N ASN A 349 -6.89 -19.08 10.57
CA ASN A 349 -6.61 -18.10 9.52
C ASN A 349 -7.55 -16.90 9.66
N ASP A 350 -7.02 -15.77 10.12
CA ASP A 350 -7.71 -14.48 10.16
C ASP A 350 -7.70 -13.80 8.76
N PHE A 351 -7.89 -14.57 7.70
CA PHE A 351 -8.02 -13.98 6.37
C PHE A 351 -9.34 -13.23 6.25
N MET A 352 -9.34 -12.13 5.50
CA MET A 352 -10.56 -11.51 5.00
C MET A 352 -11.26 -12.54 4.08
N VAL A 353 -12.19 -13.29 4.67
CA VAL A 353 -12.77 -14.50 4.08
C VAL A 353 -13.59 -14.20 2.83
N ASP A 354 -14.12 -12.98 2.69
CA ASP A 354 -15.11 -12.65 1.66
C ASP A 354 -14.62 -11.68 0.57
N GLY A 355 -13.41 -11.13 0.66
CA GLY A 355 -12.87 -10.18 -0.33
C GLY A 355 -13.68 -8.90 -0.55
N ALA A 356 -14.84 -8.75 0.08
CA ALA A 356 -15.73 -7.62 -0.06
C ALA A 356 -15.55 -6.64 1.11
N PHE A 357 -15.30 -5.36 0.77
CA PHE A 357 -15.42 -4.28 1.73
C PHE A 357 -16.87 -3.79 1.83
N PRO A 358 -17.28 -3.18 2.94
CA PRO A 358 -18.58 -2.53 3.02
C PRO A 358 -18.84 -1.61 1.83
N GLY A 359 -20.08 -1.60 1.34
CA GLY A 359 -20.48 -0.83 0.17
C GLY A 359 -20.21 -1.49 -1.18
N GLN A 360 -19.42 -2.56 -1.23
CA GLN A 360 -19.16 -3.34 -2.44
C GLN A 360 -20.09 -4.56 -2.48
N SER A 361 -20.79 -4.74 -3.58
CA SER A 361 -21.59 -5.96 -3.77
C SER A 361 -20.69 -7.14 -4.13
N SER A 362 -21.14 -8.37 -3.86
CA SER A 362 -20.41 -9.58 -4.25
C SER A 362 -20.18 -9.71 -5.78
N ARG A 363 -20.95 -8.97 -6.59
CA ARG A 363 -20.79 -8.93 -8.06
C ARG A 363 -19.62 -8.02 -8.47
N ASP A 364 -19.27 -7.06 -7.63
CA ASP A 364 -18.23 -6.07 -7.90
C ASP A 364 -16.87 -6.50 -7.35
N VAL A 365 -16.83 -7.55 -6.53
CA VAL A 365 -15.57 -8.09 -5.99
C VAL A 365 -14.74 -8.66 -7.13
N THR A 366 -13.56 -8.11 -7.36
CA THR A 366 -12.58 -8.72 -8.25
C THR A 366 -12.14 -10.04 -7.63
N PRO A 367 -12.29 -11.18 -8.33
CA PRO A 367 -11.80 -12.43 -7.80
C PRO A 367 -10.31 -12.32 -7.45
N LEU A 368 -9.93 -12.83 -6.29
CA LEU A 368 -8.50 -12.95 -5.95
C LEU A 368 -7.77 -13.65 -7.09
N PRO A 369 -6.56 -13.20 -7.47
CA PRO A 369 -5.83 -13.80 -8.56
C PRO A 369 -5.68 -15.29 -8.31
N MET A 370 -6.05 -16.08 -9.32
CA MET A 370 -5.83 -17.51 -9.32
C MET A 370 -4.32 -17.78 -9.34
N SER A 371 -3.90 -18.85 -8.70
CA SER A 371 -2.53 -19.35 -8.85
C SER A 371 -2.18 -19.50 -10.34
N PRO A 372 -0.90 -19.53 -10.72
CA PRO A 372 -0.51 -19.77 -12.12
C PRO A 372 -1.18 -21.01 -12.77
N ASN A 373 -1.66 -21.93 -11.94
CA ASN A 373 -2.33 -23.16 -12.36
C ASN A 373 -3.87 -23.02 -12.46
N GLY A 374 -4.43 -21.81 -12.33
CA GLY A 374 -5.87 -21.57 -12.45
C GLY A 374 -6.72 -22.07 -11.28
N LEU A 375 -6.10 -22.50 -10.18
CA LEU A 375 -6.80 -22.90 -8.96
C LEU A 375 -6.88 -21.71 -7.99
N PRO A 376 -7.99 -21.54 -7.28
CA PRO A 376 -8.03 -20.60 -6.16
C PRO A 376 -6.88 -20.94 -5.21
N LEU A 377 -6.17 -19.92 -4.71
CA LEU A 377 -5.16 -20.11 -3.68
C LEU A 377 -5.83 -20.74 -2.45
N GLN A 378 -5.88 -22.08 -2.42
CA GLN A 378 -6.28 -22.78 -1.23
C GLN A 378 -5.11 -22.68 -0.26
N MET A 379 -5.27 -21.85 0.76
CA MET A 379 -4.35 -21.86 1.88
C MET A 379 -4.37 -23.26 2.53
N PRO A 380 -3.23 -23.85 2.84
CA PRO A 380 -3.18 -25.09 3.60
C PRO A 380 -4.02 -24.91 4.87
N LYS A 381 -4.89 -25.89 5.18
CA LYS A 381 -5.52 -25.94 6.48
C LYS A 381 -4.41 -26.11 7.51
N GLU A 382 -4.16 -25.07 8.31
CA GLU A 382 -3.26 -25.21 9.45
C GLU A 382 -3.90 -26.13 10.47
N GLU A 383 -3.13 -27.07 10.99
CA GLU A 383 -3.58 -27.88 12.14
C GLU A 383 -3.74 -26.96 13.35
N LEU A 384 -4.86 -27.14 14.05
CA LEU A 384 -5.12 -26.41 15.29
C LEU A 384 -4.26 -26.97 16.41
N HIS A 385 -3.43 -26.15 17.00
CA HIS A 385 -2.63 -26.50 18.19
C HIS A 385 -3.08 -25.68 19.38
N THR A 386 -3.32 -26.34 20.52
CA THR A 386 -3.66 -25.67 21.78
C THR A 386 -2.49 -25.75 22.73
N TYR A 387 -2.04 -24.60 23.18
CA TYR A 387 -0.97 -24.45 24.18
C TYR A 387 -1.57 -23.98 25.49
N ASN A 388 -1.25 -24.69 26.60
CA ASN A 388 -1.84 -24.39 27.90
C ASN A 388 -1.08 -23.29 28.66
N SER A 389 0.14 -22.96 28.25
CA SER A 389 0.96 -21.92 28.87
C SER A 389 1.89 -21.26 27.86
N ALA A 390 2.41 -20.08 28.20
CA ALA A 390 3.45 -19.39 27.44
C ALA A 390 4.71 -20.26 27.29
N LYS A 391 5.08 -20.99 28.37
CA LYS A 391 6.21 -21.91 28.32
C LYS A 391 6.01 -23.00 27.28
N GLU A 392 4.85 -23.67 27.28
CA GLU A 392 4.52 -24.72 26.31
C GLU A 392 4.58 -24.19 24.87
N TYR A 393 4.08 -22.97 24.64
CA TYR A 393 4.17 -22.30 23.34
C TYR A 393 5.61 -22.04 22.91
N ILE A 394 6.43 -21.49 23.82
CA ILE A 394 7.85 -21.23 23.53
C ILE A 394 8.65 -22.54 23.34
N ASP A 395 8.40 -23.56 24.14
CA ASP A 395 9.03 -24.87 24.00
C ASP A 395 8.71 -25.49 22.62
N ALA A 396 7.47 -25.34 22.15
CA ALA A 396 7.08 -25.81 20.82
C ALA A 396 7.77 -25.02 19.69
N LEU A 397 7.95 -23.71 19.84
CA LEU A 397 8.71 -22.90 18.86
C LEU A 397 10.21 -23.24 18.83
N ASN A 398 10.76 -23.60 19.96
CA ASN A 398 12.16 -24.01 20.10
C ASN A 398 12.42 -25.39 19.49
N GLY A 399 11.50 -26.33 19.64
CA GLY A 399 11.71 -27.70 19.19
C GLY A 399 13.01 -28.31 19.76
N GLU A 400 13.82 -28.90 18.87
CA GLU A 400 15.12 -29.49 19.24
C GLU A 400 16.26 -28.47 19.23
N ASP A 401 16.07 -27.30 18.60
CA ASP A 401 17.09 -26.23 18.48
C ASP A 401 16.62 -24.96 19.18
N PRO A 402 16.94 -24.79 20.47
CA PRO A 402 16.47 -23.65 21.26
C PRO A 402 17.01 -22.32 20.74
N TRP A 403 16.16 -21.50 20.17
CA TRP A 403 16.49 -20.18 19.66
C TRP A 403 15.81 -19.02 20.43
N ILE A 404 14.79 -19.33 21.24
CA ILE A 404 14.12 -18.38 22.14
C ILE A 404 14.49 -18.70 23.58
N SER A 405 15.01 -17.72 24.30
CA SER A 405 15.21 -17.75 25.73
C SER A 405 14.03 -17.11 26.43
N TYR A 406 13.35 -17.82 27.34
CA TYR A 406 12.15 -17.36 28.03
C TYR A 406 12.34 -17.32 29.55
N ASP A 407 11.99 -16.20 30.16
CA ASP A 407 11.94 -16.03 31.62
C ASP A 407 10.47 -16.06 32.11
N GLU A 408 10.09 -17.17 32.73
CA GLU A 408 8.75 -17.37 33.28
C GLU A 408 8.38 -16.35 34.37
N LYS A 409 9.38 -15.85 35.13
CA LYS A 409 9.09 -14.92 36.25
C LYS A 409 8.67 -13.55 35.74
N THR A 410 9.25 -13.10 34.66
CA THR A 410 8.96 -11.79 34.07
C THR A 410 8.03 -11.89 32.88
N ASN A 411 7.69 -13.09 32.41
CA ASN A 411 6.96 -13.38 31.18
C ASN A 411 7.57 -12.66 29.97
N THR A 412 8.90 -12.71 29.86
CA THR A 412 9.65 -12.06 28.76
C THR A 412 10.55 -13.05 28.04
N ALA A 413 10.76 -12.78 26.74
CA ALA A 413 11.59 -13.61 25.89
C ALA A 413 12.57 -12.78 25.06
N SER A 414 13.67 -13.42 24.67
CA SER A 414 14.63 -12.89 23.71
C SER A 414 15.00 -13.96 22.68
N ILE A 415 15.39 -13.55 21.47
CA ILE A 415 15.83 -14.47 20.42
C ILE A 415 17.37 -14.50 20.36
N SER A 416 17.93 -15.62 19.92
CA SER A 416 19.38 -15.77 19.76
C SER A 416 19.91 -14.87 18.64
N SER A 417 19.26 -14.88 17.47
CA SER A 417 19.64 -14.08 16.29
C SER A 417 18.47 -13.91 15.32
N ILE A 418 18.60 -12.96 14.37
CA ILE A 418 17.65 -12.82 13.24
C ILE A 418 17.71 -14.08 12.35
N GLU A 419 18.88 -14.67 12.13
CA GLU A 419 19.03 -15.93 11.39
C GLU A 419 18.15 -17.04 11.98
N ALA A 420 18.23 -17.26 13.29
CA ALA A 420 17.43 -18.27 13.97
C ALA A 420 15.93 -17.99 13.83
N PHE A 421 15.50 -16.74 14.00
CA PHE A 421 14.12 -16.35 13.74
C PHE A 421 13.68 -16.66 12.29
N VAL A 422 14.53 -16.37 11.31
CA VAL A 422 14.23 -16.63 9.90
C VAL A 422 14.11 -18.13 9.63
N VAL A 423 15.07 -18.92 10.10
CA VAL A 423 15.10 -20.38 9.89
C VAL A 423 13.88 -21.08 10.50
N HIS A 424 13.43 -20.61 11.69
CA HIS A 424 12.32 -21.25 12.40
C HIS A 424 10.94 -20.69 12.01
N MET A 425 10.81 -19.40 11.67
CA MET A 425 9.49 -18.77 11.52
C MET A 425 9.26 -18.01 10.21
N LYS A 426 10.32 -17.61 9.49
CA LYS A 426 10.17 -16.69 8.34
C LYS A 426 11.08 -17.11 7.18
N GLN A 427 11.08 -18.40 6.84
CA GLN A 427 11.88 -18.91 5.72
C GLN A 427 11.48 -18.25 4.40
N ALA A 428 12.47 -18.08 3.50
CA ALA A 428 12.24 -17.56 2.17
C ALA A 428 11.31 -18.50 1.38
N SER A 429 10.10 -18.07 1.09
CA SER A 429 9.08 -18.83 0.36
C SER A 429 9.07 -18.55 -1.14
N LYS A 430 9.62 -17.41 -1.57
CA LYS A 430 9.73 -17.01 -2.98
C LYS A 430 11.13 -17.29 -3.53
N ALA A 431 11.24 -17.49 -4.85
CA ALA A 431 12.50 -17.62 -5.57
C ALA A 431 13.36 -16.35 -5.50
N VAL A 432 14.57 -16.39 -6.02
CA VAL A 432 15.39 -15.18 -6.28
C VAL A 432 14.64 -14.33 -7.32
N GLY A 433 14.53 -13.04 -7.06
CA GLY A 433 13.56 -12.18 -7.74
C GLY A 433 12.17 -12.35 -7.11
N ALA A 434 12.06 -12.11 -5.80
CA ALA A 434 10.83 -12.35 -5.02
C ALA A 434 9.65 -11.47 -5.47
N PHE A 435 9.96 -10.33 -6.08
CA PHE A 435 8.99 -9.34 -6.61
C PHE A 435 9.18 -9.15 -8.11
N ASP A 436 10.40 -8.94 -8.57
CA ASP A 436 10.73 -8.95 -10.00
C ASP A 436 11.28 -10.33 -10.39
N ASP A 437 10.37 -11.28 -10.60
CA ASP A 437 10.68 -12.67 -10.90
C ASP A 437 11.46 -12.81 -12.22
N LEU A 438 12.48 -13.68 -12.23
CA LEU A 438 13.35 -13.91 -13.38
C LEU A 438 12.60 -14.34 -14.66
N GLN A 439 11.36 -14.82 -14.53
CA GLN A 439 10.46 -15.21 -15.62
C GLN A 439 9.21 -14.33 -15.68
N LYS A 440 9.18 -13.19 -14.96
CA LYS A 440 8.05 -12.25 -14.88
C LYS A 440 6.75 -12.87 -14.35
N ALA A 441 6.85 -13.82 -13.43
CA ALA A 441 5.70 -14.57 -12.94
C ALA A 441 4.98 -13.93 -11.75
N GLN A 442 5.58 -12.91 -11.12
CA GLN A 442 4.99 -12.25 -9.95
C GLN A 442 3.90 -11.23 -10.33
N ALA A 443 3.06 -10.91 -9.35
CA ALA A 443 2.03 -9.89 -9.47
C ALA A 443 2.63 -8.51 -9.81
N GLU A 444 3.79 -8.23 -9.25
CA GLU A 444 4.55 -7.00 -9.44
C GLU A 444 5.04 -6.85 -10.88
N ASN A 445 5.48 -7.92 -11.52
CA ASN A 445 5.81 -7.86 -12.96
C ASN A 445 4.60 -7.44 -13.80
N ARG A 446 3.41 -7.95 -13.46
CA ARG A 446 2.15 -7.57 -14.15
C ARG A 446 1.72 -6.15 -13.79
N LEU A 447 1.98 -5.70 -12.57
CA LEU A 447 1.77 -4.31 -12.15
C LEU A 447 2.54 -3.34 -13.04
N PHE A 448 3.75 -3.69 -13.46
CA PHE A 448 4.60 -2.87 -14.34
C PHE A 448 4.40 -3.14 -15.83
N GLY A 449 3.45 -3.97 -16.23
CA GLY A 449 3.01 -4.04 -17.62
C GLY A 449 2.64 -2.67 -18.20
N ASN A 450 2.61 -2.52 -19.52
CA ASN A 450 2.46 -1.23 -20.18
C ASN A 450 1.41 -1.22 -21.31
N GLY A 451 0.45 -2.13 -21.28
CA GLY A 451 -0.59 -2.25 -22.30
C GLY A 451 -0.15 -2.96 -23.59
N LYS A 452 1.14 -3.01 -23.88
CA LYS A 452 1.73 -3.83 -24.97
C LYS A 452 2.20 -5.17 -24.43
N ASP A 453 2.88 -5.13 -23.27
CA ASP A 453 3.40 -6.27 -22.54
C ASP A 453 2.69 -6.35 -21.18
N ASN A 454 2.03 -7.50 -20.94
CA ASN A 454 1.26 -7.73 -19.72
C ASN A 454 2.12 -7.84 -18.46
N ALA A 455 3.42 -8.11 -18.61
CA ALA A 455 4.36 -8.23 -17.52
C ALA A 455 5.75 -7.78 -17.97
N LEU A 456 6.39 -6.93 -17.20
CA LEU A 456 7.72 -6.41 -17.45
C LEU A 456 8.61 -6.61 -16.22
N HIS A 457 9.91 -6.71 -16.45
CA HIS A 457 10.89 -6.45 -15.40
C HIS A 457 10.88 -4.97 -15.05
N PHE A 458 11.09 -4.66 -13.79
CA PHE A 458 11.01 -3.28 -13.29
C PHE A 458 12.10 -2.91 -12.29
N ASP A 459 12.80 -3.92 -11.69
CA ASP A 459 13.81 -3.65 -10.66
C ASP A 459 15.15 -3.18 -11.26
N GLY A 460 15.37 -1.86 -11.17
CA GLY A 460 16.60 -1.23 -11.61
C GLY A 460 17.85 -1.70 -10.86
N GLN A 461 17.73 -2.11 -9.60
CA GLN A 461 18.86 -2.61 -8.80
C GLN A 461 19.28 -4.01 -9.26
N MET A 462 18.33 -4.91 -9.48
CA MET A 462 18.60 -6.23 -10.05
C MET A 462 19.22 -6.11 -11.44
N THR A 463 18.66 -5.26 -12.29
CA THR A 463 19.20 -4.97 -13.63
C THR A 463 20.66 -4.52 -13.55
N PHE A 464 20.94 -3.55 -12.68
CA PHE A 464 22.30 -3.04 -12.46
C PHE A 464 23.26 -4.13 -11.97
N LEU A 465 22.84 -4.95 -11.00
CA LEU A 465 23.68 -6.03 -10.46
C LEU A 465 23.97 -7.10 -11.51
N MET A 466 22.98 -7.52 -12.29
CA MET A 466 23.16 -8.49 -13.36
C MET A 466 24.15 -7.98 -14.43
N GLU A 467 24.05 -6.73 -14.83
CA GLU A 467 25.00 -6.14 -15.78
C GLU A 467 26.41 -6.01 -15.18
N LYS A 468 26.52 -5.49 -13.96
CA LYS A 468 27.80 -5.28 -13.27
C LYS A 468 28.54 -6.58 -13.01
N ARG A 469 27.82 -7.67 -12.75
CA ARG A 469 28.39 -8.96 -12.35
C ARG A 469 28.33 -10.04 -13.44
N LYS A 470 27.91 -9.71 -14.65
CA LYS A 470 27.71 -10.64 -15.77
C LYS A 470 28.89 -11.58 -16.01
N ASP A 471 30.14 -11.07 -15.93
CA ASP A 471 31.32 -11.88 -16.15
C ASP A 471 31.59 -12.90 -15.02
N THR A 472 31.09 -12.62 -13.83
CA THR A 472 31.09 -13.58 -12.72
C THR A 472 30.03 -14.66 -12.93
N TYR A 473 28.81 -14.26 -13.31
CA TYR A 473 27.69 -15.20 -13.48
C TYR A 473 27.89 -16.12 -14.68
N LYS A 474 28.54 -15.69 -15.74
CA LYS A 474 28.91 -16.53 -16.91
C LYS A 474 29.77 -17.76 -16.56
N ASN A 475 30.41 -17.77 -15.40
CA ASN A 475 31.20 -18.92 -14.95
C ASN A 475 30.34 -20.06 -14.40
N TYR A 476 29.04 -19.86 -14.20
CA TYR A 476 28.11 -20.88 -13.75
C TYR A 476 27.49 -21.60 -14.94
N SER A 477 27.40 -22.92 -14.86
CA SER A 477 26.90 -23.77 -15.95
C SER A 477 25.40 -23.59 -16.22
N ASP A 478 24.66 -23.09 -15.23
CA ASP A 478 23.23 -22.80 -15.29
C ASP A 478 22.93 -21.33 -15.64
N TYR A 479 23.94 -20.52 -15.99
CA TYR A 479 23.72 -19.12 -16.33
C TYR A 479 23.03 -18.97 -17.69
N ASP A 480 21.96 -18.19 -17.72
CA ASP A 480 21.27 -17.80 -18.94
C ASP A 480 21.30 -16.28 -19.13
N ASP A 481 22.11 -15.81 -20.09
CA ASP A 481 22.24 -14.38 -20.40
C ASP A 481 20.97 -13.77 -21.01
N SER A 482 20.02 -14.59 -21.45
CA SER A 482 18.73 -14.08 -21.97
C SER A 482 17.92 -13.38 -20.88
N ILE A 483 18.04 -13.84 -19.61
CA ILE A 483 17.40 -13.23 -18.44
C ILE A 483 17.93 -11.81 -18.24
N ARG A 484 19.25 -11.62 -18.18
CA ARG A 484 19.88 -10.30 -18.04
C ARG A 484 19.43 -9.34 -19.15
N ARG A 485 19.40 -9.83 -20.42
CA ARG A 485 18.97 -9.02 -21.55
C ARG A 485 17.48 -8.66 -21.48
N ALA A 486 16.65 -9.52 -20.93
CA ALA A 486 15.23 -9.23 -20.72
C ALA A 486 15.07 -8.08 -19.72
N TYR A 487 15.76 -8.11 -18.57
CA TYR A 487 15.79 -7.00 -17.62
C TYR A 487 16.26 -5.69 -18.26
N GLU A 488 17.39 -5.72 -18.98
CA GLU A 488 17.92 -4.54 -19.66
C GLU A 488 16.95 -3.98 -20.70
N GLY A 489 16.31 -4.86 -21.48
CA GLY A 489 15.30 -4.47 -22.48
C GLY A 489 14.06 -3.84 -21.83
N ASP A 490 13.56 -4.44 -20.77
CA ASP A 490 12.32 -3.99 -20.11
C ASP A 490 12.50 -2.66 -19.37
N MET A 491 13.72 -2.32 -18.89
CA MET A 491 13.99 -1.01 -18.27
C MET A 491 13.75 0.17 -19.20
N ASN A 492 13.88 -0.04 -20.51
CA ASN A 492 13.65 0.99 -21.53
C ASN A 492 12.21 1.02 -22.05
N ASN A 493 11.35 0.10 -21.60
CA ASN A 493 9.95 0.10 -21.99
C ASN A 493 9.21 1.27 -21.31
N GLU A 494 8.39 1.94 -22.09
CA GLU A 494 7.59 3.08 -21.66
C GLU A 494 6.10 2.72 -21.61
N ASP A 495 5.38 3.38 -20.75
CA ASP A 495 3.91 3.32 -20.71
C ASP A 495 3.27 4.25 -21.77
N ALA A 496 1.94 4.37 -21.74
CA ALA A 496 1.18 5.20 -22.68
C ALA A 496 1.53 6.71 -22.60
N LEU A 497 2.13 7.16 -21.50
CA LEU A 497 2.60 8.55 -21.31
C LEU A 497 4.11 8.69 -21.48
N HIS A 498 4.76 7.70 -22.08
CA HIS A 498 6.21 7.68 -22.32
C HIS A 498 7.04 7.72 -21.02
N THR A 499 6.53 7.18 -19.93
CA THR A 499 7.27 7.06 -18.67
C THR A 499 8.00 5.71 -18.64
N PRO A 500 9.34 5.70 -18.56
CA PRO A 500 10.12 4.46 -18.51
C PRO A 500 9.85 3.62 -17.24
N SER A 501 10.04 2.31 -17.34
CA SER A 501 9.82 1.37 -16.24
C SER A 501 10.53 1.78 -14.94
N LEU A 502 11.79 2.22 -15.02
CA LEU A 502 12.55 2.69 -13.87
C LEU A 502 11.91 3.93 -13.22
N ALA A 503 11.43 4.88 -14.00
CA ALA A 503 10.75 6.07 -13.46
C ALA A 503 9.43 5.67 -12.79
N ARG A 504 8.66 4.75 -13.38
CA ARG A 504 7.43 4.21 -12.79
C ARG A 504 7.71 3.48 -11.47
N GLN A 505 8.80 2.72 -11.38
CA GLN A 505 9.24 2.07 -10.13
C GLN A 505 9.48 3.11 -9.02
N LEU A 506 10.24 4.16 -9.31
CA LEU A 506 10.49 5.24 -8.35
C LEU A 506 9.22 5.97 -7.93
N MET A 507 8.29 6.23 -8.87
CA MET A 507 7.01 6.86 -8.58
C MET A 507 6.05 5.94 -7.80
N TYR A 508 6.21 4.62 -7.91
CA TYR A 508 5.41 3.63 -7.18
C TYR A 508 6.09 3.17 -5.87
N ASP A 509 7.01 3.96 -5.35
CA ASP A 509 7.72 3.67 -4.09
C ASP A 509 7.57 4.85 -3.12
N PRO A 510 6.87 4.68 -1.97
CA PRO A 510 6.69 5.75 -1.00
C PRO A 510 8.02 6.27 -0.44
N MET A 511 9.08 5.45 -0.36
CA MET A 511 10.39 5.90 0.12
C MET A 511 11.00 6.99 -0.75
N THR A 512 10.70 7.02 -2.04
CA THR A 512 11.12 8.10 -2.96
C THR A 512 10.63 9.48 -2.51
N PHE A 513 9.47 9.54 -1.87
CA PHE A 513 8.83 10.78 -1.43
C PHE A 513 9.14 11.12 0.03
N VAL A 514 9.42 10.12 0.83
CA VAL A 514 9.69 10.28 2.28
C VAL A 514 11.16 10.59 2.56
N LEU A 515 12.10 9.93 1.86
CA LEU A 515 13.54 10.14 2.02
C LEU A 515 14.02 11.33 1.19
N VAL A 516 13.70 12.54 1.65
CA VAL A 516 14.15 13.78 1.01
C VAL A 516 15.27 14.39 1.85
N PRO A 517 16.43 14.69 1.27
CA PRO A 517 17.51 15.38 1.97
C PRO A 517 17.05 16.70 2.59
N GLU A 518 17.60 17.03 3.75
CA GLU A 518 17.30 18.30 4.42
C GLU A 518 17.65 19.49 3.53
N GLY A 519 16.71 20.42 3.39
CA GLY A 519 16.88 21.62 2.56
C GLY A 519 16.47 21.45 1.08
N GLU A 520 16.16 20.24 0.62
CA GLU A 520 15.63 20.04 -0.71
C GLU A 520 14.10 20.27 -0.78
N LYS A 521 13.62 20.63 -1.98
CA LYS A 521 12.19 20.80 -2.22
C LYS A 521 11.48 19.47 -2.01
N LYS A 522 10.43 19.47 -1.18
CA LYS A 522 9.59 18.29 -0.97
C LYS A 522 8.89 17.90 -2.28
N PRO A 523 8.95 16.62 -2.72
CA PRO A 523 8.34 16.17 -3.97
C PRO A 523 6.82 15.99 -3.86
N SER A 524 6.27 16.03 -2.64
CA SER A 524 4.86 15.77 -2.34
C SER A 524 4.47 16.32 -0.97
N THR A 525 3.18 16.29 -0.67
CA THR A 525 2.59 16.48 0.66
C THR A 525 2.36 15.11 1.28
N LEU A 526 3.00 14.83 2.42
CA LEU A 526 2.82 13.57 3.15
C LEU A 526 1.54 13.60 4.00
N ALA A 527 0.88 12.46 4.15
CA ALA A 527 -0.14 12.27 5.16
C ALA A 527 0.46 12.51 6.57
N ARG A 528 -0.32 13.10 7.46
CA ARG A 528 0.15 13.43 8.82
C ARG A 528 0.09 12.24 9.77
N HIS A 529 -0.83 11.30 9.51
CA HIS A 529 -1.10 10.15 10.35
C HIS A 529 -0.84 8.85 9.61
N TRP A 530 -0.03 7.99 10.18
CA TRP A 530 0.33 6.71 9.59
C TRP A 530 0.11 5.56 10.54
N ARG A 531 -0.45 4.47 10.00
CA ARG A 531 -0.56 3.21 10.72
C ARG A 531 -0.13 2.06 9.83
N ILE A 532 0.98 1.40 10.19
CA ILE A 532 1.62 0.35 9.39
C ILE A 532 1.75 -0.88 10.27
N HIS A 533 0.91 -1.87 10.05
CA HIS A 533 0.91 -3.11 10.82
C HIS A 533 1.18 -4.32 9.94
N THR A 534 2.06 -5.21 10.38
CA THR A 534 2.47 -6.37 9.59
C THR A 534 2.54 -7.63 10.43
N GLY A 535 2.08 -8.76 9.87
CA GLY A 535 2.25 -10.06 10.49
C GLY A 535 3.73 -10.48 10.42
N ILE A 536 4.33 -10.80 11.57
CA ILE A 536 5.77 -11.05 11.65
C ILE A 536 6.20 -12.27 10.83
N SER A 537 5.31 -13.26 10.71
CA SER A 537 5.57 -14.54 10.04
C SER A 537 5.15 -14.56 8.57
N GLN A 538 4.72 -13.40 7.99
CA GLN A 538 4.39 -13.38 6.57
C GLN A 538 5.61 -13.73 5.70
N GLY A 539 5.42 -14.56 4.68
CA GLY A 539 6.47 -14.94 3.74
C GLY A 539 6.57 -14.03 2.50
N ASP A 540 5.60 -13.13 2.32
CA ASP A 540 5.49 -12.29 1.12
C ASP A 540 6.52 -11.17 1.07
N THR A 541 6.85 -10.56 2.22
CA THR A 541 7.86 -9.51 2.35
C THR A 541 8.80 -9.77 3.51
N SER A 542 9.96 -9.16 3.47
CA SER A 542 10.86 -9.03 4.62
C SER A 542 10.37 -7.91 5.54
N LEU A 543 10.60 -8.02 6.86
CA LEU A 543 10.15 -7.03 7.86
C LEU A 543 10.78 -5.65 7.67
N ASN A 544 11.95 -5.58 7.07
CA ASN A 544 12.66 -4.33 6.83
C ASN A 544 11.95 -3.43 5.81
N THR A 545 11.11 -3.97 4.95
CA THR A 545 10.32 -3.16 4.01
C THR A 545 9.42 -2.18 4.75
N GLU A 546 8.56 -2.68 5.63
CA GLU A 546 7.63 -1.87 6.41
C GLU A 546 8.35 -1.08 7.52
N MET A 547 9.35 -1.69 8.14
CA MET A 547 10.14 -1.03 9.20
C MET A 547 10.91 0.18 8.66
N ASN A 548 11.50 0.10 7.47
CA ASN A 548 12.21 1.22 6.86
C ASN A 548 11.27 2.38 6.55
N LEU A 549 10.09 2.10 6.01
CA LEU A 549 9.07 3.12 5.77
C LEU A 549 8.66 3.82 7.08
N ALA A 550 8.38 3.03 8.11
CA ALA A 550 8.02 3.59 9.42
C ALA A 550 9.14 4.43 10.03
N LEU A 551 10.40 3.99 9.93
CA LEU A 551 11.56 4.75 10.41
C LEU A 551 11.76 6.06 9.63
N ALA A 552 11.64 6.01 8.31
CA ALA A 552 11.75 7.19 7.46
C ALA A 552 10.66 8.22 7.79
N LEU A 553 9.41 7.77 7.96
CA LEU A 553 8.28 8.62 8.35
C LEU A 553 8.46 9.25 9.73
N LYS A 554 8.93 8.48 10.73
CA LYS A 554 9.24 9.00 12.08
C LYS A 554 10.32 10.08 12.07
N GLY A 555 11.20 10.08 11.08
CA GLY A 555 12.21 11.11 10.88
C GLY A 555 11.68 12.43 10.29
N ARG A 556 10.40 12.50 9.90
CA ARG A 556 9.78 13.64 9.22
C ARG A 556 9.10 14.58 10.20
N SER A 557 9.38 15.87 10.09
CA SER A 557 8.73 16.90 10.90
C SER A 557 7.31 17.28 10.44
N ASP A 558 6.92 16.85 9.24
CA ASP A 558 5.59 17.04 8.65
C ASP A 558 4.67 15.82 8.82
N VAL A 559 5.12 14.81 9.56
CA VAL A 559 4.32 13.64 9.98
C VAL A 559 4.06 13.77 11.49
N ASP A 560 2.80 13.72 11.89
CA ASP A 560 2.38 13.92 13.28
C ASP A 560 2.55 12.65 14.13
N ASP A 561 2.19 11.49 13.58
CA ASP A 561 2.35 10.19 14.25
C ASP A 561 2.53 9.03 13.28
N VAL A 562 3.26 8.02 13.74
CA VAL A 562 3.47 6.74 13.05
C VAL A 562 3.26 5.59 14.04
N ASP A 563 2.12 4.91 13.93
CA ASP A 563 1.83 3.65 14.63
C ASP A 563 2.36 2.48 13.81
N PHE A 564 3.50 1.94 14.22
CA PHE A 564 4.12 0.78 13.57
C PHE A 564 4.13 -0.43 14.49
N ALA A 565 3.65 -1.57 13.99
CA ALA A 565 3.70 -2.83 14.70
C ALA A 565 4.03 -4.02 13.79
N THR A 566 4.93 -4.87 14.27
CA THR A 566 5.05 -6.25 13.81
C THR A 566 4.26 -7.13 14.77
N VAL A 567 3.37 -7.95 14.24
CA VAL A 567 2.42 -8.71 15.07
C VAL A 567 2.81 -10.18 15.10
N TRP A 568 3.22 -10.65 16.30
CA TRP A 568 3.59 -12.06 16.51
C TRP A 568 2.40 -12.98 16.28
N ASN A 569 2.67 -14.18 15.79
CA ASN A 569 1.66 -15.20 15.47
C ASN A 569 0.65 -14.78 14.38
N LYS A 570 1.00 -13.77 13.56
CA LYS A 570 0.21 -13.38 12.39
C LYS A 570 1.05 -13.54 11.12
N LYS A 571 0.38 -13.98 10.06
CA LYS A 571 0.91 -14.09 8.69
C LYS A 571 0.50 -12.88 7.85
N HIS A 572 0.30 -13.06 6.56
CA HIS A 572 -0.15 -12.03 5.62
C HIS A 572 -1.65 -11.77 5.79
N THR A 573 -2.03 -10.92 6.74
CA THR A 573 -3.41 -10.66 7.15
C THR A 573 -3.59 -9.22 7.65
N LEU A 574 -4.82 -8.85 8.05
CA LEU A 574 -5.11 -7.61 8.78
C LEU A 574 -4.53 -7.72 10.21
N ALA A 575 -3.22 -7.61 10.30
CA ALA A 575 -2.46 -7.94 11.51
C ALA A 575 -2.71 -6.92 12.62
N GLU A 576 -3.31 -7.36 13.71
CA GLU A 576 -3.54 -6.57 14.93
C GLU A 576 -3.03 -7.32 16.15
N ARG A 577 -2.47 -6.58 17.12
CA ARG A 577 -2.03 -7.16 18.41
C ARG A 577 -3.21 -7.68 19.20
N THR A 578 -4.24 -6.87 19.31
CA THR A 578 -5.47 -7.17 20.07
C THR A 578 -6.67 -6.53 19.37
N GLY A 579 -7.88 -7.02 19.65
CA GLY A 579 -9.11 -6.48 19.09
C GLY A 579 -9.30 -6.81 17.60
N SER A 580 -10.29 -6.17 17.00
CA SER A 580 -10.55 -6.30 15.57
C SER A 580 -9.82 -5.22 14.76
N SER A 581 -9.45 -5.52 13.51
CA SER A 581 -8.83 -4.56 12.59
C SER A 581 -9.74 -3.34 12.35
N ILE A 582 -11.04 -3.55 12.28
CA ILE A 582 -12.03 -2.49 12.04
C ILE A 582 -12.11 -1.55 13.24
N ASP A 583 -12.26 -2.10 14.47
CA ASP A 583 -12.36 -1.28 15.68
C ASP A 583 -11.08 -0.49 15.93
N ASN A 584 -9.93 -1.11 15.69
CA ASN A 584 -8.62 -0.45 15.84
C ASN A 584 -8.43 0.65 14.80
N PHE A 585 -8.86 0.45 13.55
CA PHE A 585 -8.86 1.49 12.53
C PHE A 585 -9.76 2.67 12.94
N ILE A 586 -10.99 2.39 13.38
CA ILE A 586 -11.93 3.42 13.86
C ILE A 586 -11.32 4.22 15.03
N ALA A 587 -10.75 3.53 15.99
CA ALA A 587 -10.11 4.16 17.15
C ALA A 587 -8.92 5.04 16.73
N TRP A 588 -8.12 4.57 15.78
CA TRP A 588 -6.99 5.33 15.25
C TRP A 588 -7.45 6.60 14.53
N VAL A 589 -8.46 6.52 13.63
CA VAL A 589 -9.03 7.72 12.97
C VAL A 589 -9.55 8.74 13.98
N LYS A 590 -10.28 8.28 14.99
CA LYS A 590 -10.79 9.16 16.07
C LYS A 590 -9.64 9.86 16.81
N LYS A 591 -8.63 9.12 17.25
CA LYS A 591 -7.46 9.66 17.93
C LYS A 591 -6.73 10.70 17.08
N SER A 592 -6.57 10.45 15.78
CA SER A 592 -5.92 11.37 14.85
C SER A 592 -6.69 12.69 14.74
N THR A 593 -8.01 12.62 14.58
CA THR A 593 -8.86 13.81 14.45
C THR A 593 -8.98 14.60 15.75
N GLU A 594 -9.00 13.94 16.93
CA GLU A 594 -8.99 14.60 18.25
C GLU A 594 -7.69 15.36 18.49
N ALA A 595 -6.54 14.78 18.11
CA ALA A 595 -5.24 15.42 18.25
C ALA A 595 -5.14 16.71 17.42
N GLU A 596 -5.81 16.78 16.28
CA GLU A 596 -5.89 17.98 15.45
C GLU A 596 -6.78 19.07 16.05
N ASP A 597 -7.93 18.70 16.61
CA ASP A 597 -8.85 19.64 17.22
C ASP A 597 -8.25 20.29 18.46
N GLN A 598 -7.34 19.60 19.16
CA GLN A 598 -6.57 20.16 20.29
C GLN A 598 -5.45 21.14 19.87
N LYS A 599 -4.99 21.06 18.63
CA LYS A 599 -3.94 21.97 18.08
C LYS A 599 -4.52 23.28 17.54
N LYS A 600 -5.83 23.36 17.30
CA LYS A 600 -6.57 24.56 16.84
C LYS A 600 -7.05 25.39 18.01
#